data_fe9368e7ce0ec3803219b8896b07c5f5
#
_entry.id   fe9368e7ce0ec3803219b8896b07c5f5
#
_cell.length_a   1.000
_cell.length_b   1.000
_cell.length_c   1.000
_cell.angle_alpha   90.00
_cell.angle_beta   90.00
_cell.angle_gamma   90.00
#
_symmetry.space_group_name_H-M   'P 1'
#
loop_
_entity.id
_entity.type
_entity.pdbx_description
1 polymer ?
#
loop_
_entity_poly.entity_id
_entity_poly.type
_entity_poly.pdbx_seq_one_letter_code
_entity_poly.pdbx_strand_id
1 'polypeptide(L)'
;TFDIRFRASTPDGSALGLIINVEAQHSASVSYPLVTRALYYVSRLISSQHDVDFDKSHYEKIRKVYSIWLCMDPPGDESGITQYRVQENLKYGMIGEEEKHYDLAQAVMVYISSKKRDPGNRLLRLLYELFKSDDNAAGKMKTLENDYQIKLNESEEGMVDIMCNLSVGIAKAGVDKGYLLGRQDGRIEGRKEGRQEGVRDGVRLGKAENQREITVRMLENHMPLEIIVRITGQSEDDIKRIAEEESLPC
;
A
#
# COMPACT_ATOMS: atom_id res chain seq x y z
N THR A 1 9.70 -8.70 -10.50
CA THR A 1 9.62 -10.12 -10.12
C THR A 1 8.16 -10.47 -9.96
N PHE A 2 7.74 -11.65 -10.37
CA PHE A 2 6.40 -12.20 -10.20
C PHE A 2 6.50 -13.26 -9.09
N ASP A 3 5.43 -13.39 -8.27
CA ASP A 3 5.43 -14.39 -7.20
C ASP A 3 5.42 -15.81 -7.77
N ILE A 4 4.46 -16.09 -8.66
CA ILE A 4 4.36 -17.36 -9.39
C ILE A 4 3.99 -17.06 -10.83
N ARG A 5 4.73 -17.63 -11.77
CA ARG A 5 4.42 -17.57 -13.21
C ARG A 5 4.48 -18.97 -13.81
N PHE A 6 3.43 -19.37 -14.50
CA PHE A 6 3.37 -20.65 -15.20
C PHE A 6 2.60 -20.55 -16.51
N ARG A 7 2.79 -21.54 -17.36
CA ARG A 7 2.00 -21.75 -18.58
C ARG A 7 0.99 -22.85 -18.30
N ALA A 8 -0.27 -22.62 -18.66
CA ALA A 8 -1.29 -23.63 -18.50
C ALA A 8 -1.28 -24.62 -19.67
N SER A 9 -1.65 -25.86 -19.38
CA SER A 9 -1.93 -26.90 -20.37
C SER A 9 -3.32 -27.49 -20.13
N THR A 10 -3.93 -28.01 -21.18
CA THR A 10 -5.17 -28.78 -21.07
C THR A 10 -4.90 -30.14 -20.41
N PRO A 11 -5.95 -30.85 -19.89
CA PRO A 11 -5.77 -32.17 -19.29
C PRO A 11 -5.18 -33.21 -20.23
N ASP A 12 -5.30 -33.04 -21.54
CA ASP A 12 -4.67 -33.89 -22.58
C ASP A 12 -3.20 -33.51 -22.86
N GLY A 13 -2.66 -32.53 -22.13
CA GLY A 13 -1.26 -32.08 -22.26
C GLY A 13 -1.01 -31.08 -23.38
N SER A 14 -2.01 -30.67 -24.14
CA SER A 14 -1.86 -29.62 -25.13
C SER A 14 -1.62 -28.27 -24.46
N ALA A 15 -0.66 -27.48 -24.98
CA ALA A 15 -0.35 -26.18 -24.45
C ALA A 15 -1.53 -25.21 -24.63
N LEU A 16 -2.14 -24.78 -23.55
CA LEU A 16 -3.02 -23.62 -23.56
C LEU A 16 -2.16 -22.39 -23.84
N GLY A 17 -2.54 -21.59 -24.82
CA GLY A 17 -1.87 -20.32 -25.11
C GLY A 17 -2.04 -19.27 -24.02
N LEU A 18 -1.88 -19.67 -22.74
CA LEU A 18 -2.09 -18.82 -21.55
C LEU A 18 -0.81 -18.67 -20.77
N ILE A 19 -0.59 -17.46 -20.28
CA ILE A 19 0.42 -17.17 -19.25
C ILE A 19 -0.32 -16.68 -18.02
N ILE A 20 -0.12 -17.36 -16.90
CA ILE A 20 -0.77 -17.03 -15.63
C ILE A 20 0.31 -16.56 -14.65
N ASN A 21 0.05 -15.43 -14.04
CA ASN A 21 0.81 -14.90 -12.92
C ASN A 21 -0.10 -14.82 -11.70
N VAL A 22 0.36 -15.34 -10.57
CA VAL A 22 -0.35 -15.24 -9.29
C VAL A 22 0.49 -14.44 -8.33
N GLU A 23 -0.11 -13.43 -7.74
CA GLU A 23 0.49 -12.55 -6.74
C GLU A 23 -0.29 -12.67 -5.42
N ALA A 24 0.39 -13.03 -4.34
CA ALA A 24 -0.20 -13.00 -3.01
C ALA A 24 0.04 -11.63 -2.37
N GLN A 25 -1.05 -10.94 -2.00
CA GLN A 25 -1.01 -9.61 -1.41
C GLN A 25 -1.67 -9.66 -0.03
N HIS A 26 -0.88 -9.39 1.03
CA HIS A 26 -1.39 -9.43 2.39
C HIS A 26 -2.44 -8.34 2.63
N SER A 27 -2.16 -7.09 2.29
CA SER A 27 -3.11 -5.99 2.44
C SER A 27 -3.47 -5.37 1.09
N ALA A 28 -4.76 -5.12 0.88
CA ALA A 28 -5.25 -4.33 -0.25
C ALA A 28 -5.06 -2.82 -0.01
N SER A 29 -4.81 -2.40 1.24
CA SER A 29 -4.54 -1.00 1.60
C SER A 29 -3.06 -0.66 1.37
N VAL A 30 -2.77 -0.21 0.17
CA VAL A 30 -1.46 0.32 -0.24
C VAL A 30 -1.63 1.77 -0.70
N SER A 31 -0.52 2.50 -0.84
CA SER A 31 -0.53 3.92 -1.25
C SER A 31 -1.01 4.18 -2.70
N TYR A 32 -1.35 3.14 -3.44
CA TYR A 32 -1.84 3.19 -4.81
C TYR A 32 -2.90 2.10 -5.06
N PRO A 33 -3.79 2.25 -6.08
CA PRO A 33 -4.75 1.21 -6.41
C PRO A 33 -4.07 -0.07 -6.91
N LEU A 34 -4.32 -1.21 -6.24
CA LEU A 34 -3.72 -2.50 -6.63
C LEU A 34 -4.03 -2.89 -8.09
N VAL A 35 -5.22 -2.54 -8.58
CA VAL A 35 -5.61 -2.80 -9.96
C VAL A 35 -4.66 -2.12 -10.96
N THR A 36 -4.16 -0.93 -10.65
CA THR A 36 -3.19 -0.23 -11.50
C THR A 36 -1.88 -1.02 -11.60
N ARG A 37 -1.41 -1.58 -10.48
CA ARG A 37 -0.24 -2.46 -10.46
C ARG A 37 -0.50 -3.76 -11.22
N ALA A 38 -1.70 -4.34 -11.07
CA ALA A 38 -2.09 -5.55 -11.80
C ALA A 38 -2.10 -5.32 -13.32
N LEU A 39 -2.63 -4.20 -13.80
CA LEU A 39 -2.61 -3.82 -15.21
C LEU A 39 -1.19 -3.59 -15.73
N TYR A 40 -0.32 -2.99 -14.94
CA TYR A 40 1.10 -2.87 -15.28
C TYR A 40 1.77 -4.25 -15.45
N TYR A 41 1.46 -5.22 -14.57
CA TYR A 41 1.99 -6.58 -14.66
C TYR A 41 1.46 -7.31 -15.90
N VAL A 42 0.18 -7.18 -16.22
CA VAL A 42 -0.41 -7.70 -17.45
C VAL A 42 0.32 -7.15 -18.68
N SER A 43 0.55 -5.85 -18.73
CA SER A 43 1.27 -5.21 -19.84
C SER A 43 2.71 -5.74 -19.98
N ARG A 44 3.40 -5.94 -18.85
CA ARG A 44 4.74 -6.55 -18.85
C ARG A 44 4.74 -7.99 -19.32
N LEU A 45 3.74 -8.78 -18.95
CA LEU A 45 3.60 -10.17 -19.38
C LEU A 45 3.36 -10.26 -20.89
N ILE A 46 2.55 -9.37 -21.46
CA ILE A 46 2.35 -9.28 -22.90
C ILE A 46 3.67 -8.88 -23.59
N SER A 47 4.27 -7.78 -23.16
CA SER A 47 5.51 -7.27 -23.74
C SER A 47 6.67 -8.27 -23.66
N SER A 48 6.75 -9.05 -22.57
CA SER A 48 7.82 -10.04 -22.39
C SER A 48 7.73 -11.27 -23.29
N GLN A 49 6.69 -11.39 -24.11
CA GLN A 49 6.54 -12.46 -25.11
C GLN A 49 7.31 -12.17 -26.39
N HIS A 50 7.63 -10.89 -26.66
CA HIS A 50 8.44 -10.51 -27.81
C HIS A 50 9.83 -11.17 -27.71
N ASP A 51 10.32 -11.70 -28.83
CA ASP A 51 11.56 -12.46 -28.95
C ASP A 51 11.60 -13.81 -28.19
N VAL A 52 10.49 -14.18 -27.51
CA VAL A 52 10.35 -15.45 -26.78
C VAL A 52 9.24 -16.31 -27.37
N ASP A 53 8.03 -15.78 -27.48
CA ASP A 53 6.85 -16.47 -28.00
C ASP A 53 6.52 -16.05 -29.43
N PHE A 54 6.89 -14.84 -29.84
CA PHE A 54 6.77 -14.31 -31.19
C PHE A 54 7.92 -13.35 -31.52
N ASP A 55 8.20 -13.20 -32.83
CA ASP A 55 9.21 -12.29 -33.36
C ASP A 55 8.63 -11.43 -34.48
N LYS A 56 9.30 -10.33 -34.77
CA LYS A 56 8.91 -9.38 -35.84
C LYS A 56 7.45 -8.95 -35.71
N SER A 57 6.64 -9.20 -36.78
CA SER A 57 5.23 -8.79 -36.87
C SER A 57 4.24 -9.93 -36.61
N HIS A 58 4.68 -11.03 -36.02
CA HIS A 58 3.81 -12.18 -35.72
C HIS A 58 2.97 -12.00 -34.46
N TYR A 59 2.22 -10.91 -34.39
CA TYR A 59 1.37 -10.55 -33.24
C TYR A 59 0.23 -11.56 -32.98
N GLU A 60 -0.18 -12.33 -33.98
CA GLU A 60 -1.15 -13.42 -33.89
C GLU A 60 -0.71 -14.56 -32.95
N LYS A 61 0.59 -14.60 -32.62
CA LYS A 61 1.15 -15.57 -31.66
C LYS A 61 1.15 -15.10 -30.23
N ILE A 62 0.71 -13.88 -29.96
CA ILE A 62 0.59 -13.37 -28.59
C ILE A 62 -0.38 -14.25 -27.82
N ARG A 63 0.10 -14.77 -26.70
CA ARG A 63 -0.69 -15.61 -25.80
C ARG A 63 -1.42 -14.73 -24.81
N LYS A 64 -2.65 -15.12 -24.50
CA LYS A 64 -3.46 -14.50 -23.47
C LYS A 64 -2.76 -14.58 -22.11
N VAL A 65 -2.79 -13.49 -21.36
CA VAL A 65 -2.19 -13.39 -20.04
C VAL A 65 -3.26 -13.13 -18.97
N TYR A 66 -3.09 -13.79 -17.84
CA TYR A 66 -3.84 -13.55 -16.61
C TYR A 66 -2.88 -13.11 -15.52
N SER A 67 -3.20 -12.03 -14.85
CA SER A 67 -2.56 -11.62 -13.60
C SER A 67 -3.59 -11.74 -12.47
N ILE A 68 -3.41 -12.77 -11.63
CA ILE A 68 -4.33 -13.11 -10.54
C ILE A 68 -3.72 -12.60 -9.23
N TRP A 69 -4.51 -11.87 -8.46
CA TRP A 69 -4.10 -11.25 -7.21
C TRP A 69 -4.94 -11.80 -6.07
N LEU A 70 -4.31 -12.53 -5.16
CA LEU A 70 -4.94 -13.04 -3.94
C LEU A 70 -4.76 -12.00 -2.84
N CYS A 71 -5.82 -11.28 -2.49
CA CYS A 71 -5.83 -10.23 -1.48
C CYS A 71 -6.34 -10.79 -0.16
N MET A 72 -5.45 -10.95 0.81
CA MET A 72 -5.73 -11.59 2.10
C MET A 72 -6.38 -10.66 3.13
N ASP A 73 -6.30 -9.36 2.94
CA ASP A 73 -6.89 -8.34 3.82
C ASP A 73 -7.64 -7.32 2.96
N PRO A 74 -8.86 -7.68 2.50
CA PRO A 74 -9.65 -6.85 1.61
C PRO A 74 -10.28 -5.66 2.33
N PRO A 75 -10.56 -4.56 1.61
CA PRO A 75 -11.31 -3.43 2.16
C PRO A 75 -12.66 -3.88 2.72
N GLY A 76 -12.99 -3.43 3.93
CA GLY A 76 -14.24 -3.78 4.61
C GLY A 76 -14.35 -5.25 5.01
N ASP A 77 -13.28 -6.04 4.85
CA ASP A 77 -13.23 -7.48 5.12
C ASP A 77 -14.36 -8.24 4.39
N GLU A 78 -14.51 -7.96 3.10
CA GLU A 78 -15.51 -8.60 2.22
C GLU A 78 -14.82 -9.49 1.19
N SER A 79 -15.38 -10.71 0.98
CA SER A 79 -14.92 -11.62 -0.07
C SER A 79 -15.49 -11.24 -1.42
N GLY A 80 -14.71 -11.42 -2.49
CA GLY A 80 -15.17 -11.14 -3.83
C GLY A 80 -14.16 -11.49 -4.91
N ILE A 81 -14.64 -11.56 -6.15
CA ILE A 81 -13.79 -11.73 -7.35
C ILE A 81 -14.18 -10.64 -8.33
N THR A 82 -13.20 -9.85 -8.75
CA THR A 82 -13.38 -8.82 -9.77
C THR A 82 -12.41 -9.06 -10.91
N GLN A 83 -12.93 -9.07 -12.13
CA GLN A 83 -12.16 -9.24 -13.36
C GLN A 83 -12.08 -7.93 -14.11
N TYR A 84 -10.90 -7.58 -14.58
CA TYR A 84 -10.61 -6.45 -15.46
C TYR A 84 -10.07 -7.02 -16.77
N ARG A 85 -10.72 -6.69 -17.88
CA ARG A 85 -10.37 -7.19 -19.21
C ARG A 85 -10.50 -6.12 -20.27
N VAL A 86 -9.86 -6.31 -21.40
CA VAL A 86 -10.11 -5.54 -22.61
C VAL A 86 -11.43 -6.00 -23.23
N GLN A 87 -12.28 -5.05 -23.61
CA GLN A 87 -13.56 -5.30 -24.26
C GLN A 87 -13.77 -4.35 -25.41
N GLU A 88 -14.28 -4.87 -26.51
CA GLU A 88 -14.71 -4.04 -27.63
C GLU A 88 -15.96 -3.25 -27.27
N ASN A 89 -16.00 -1.98 -27.66
CA ASN A 89 -17.16 -1.14 -27.53
C ASN A 89 -17.38 -0.40 -28.86
N LEU A 90 -18.22 -0.96 -29.72
CA LEU A 90 -18.57 -0.39 -31.02
C LEU A 90 -19.25 0.96 -30.85
N LYS A 91 -18.57 2.03 -31.27
CA LYS A 91 -19.08 3.40 -31.15
C LYS A 91 -19.84 3.86 -32.36
N TYR A 92 -19.46 3.39 -33.54
CA TYR A 92 -20.09 3.74 -34.80
C TYR A 92 -19.77 2.72 -35.90
N GLY A 93 -20.72 2.48 -36.81
CA GLY A 93 -20.56 1.51 -37.88
C GLY A 93 -20.86 0.07 -37.48
N MET A 94 -20.37 -0.90 -38.28
CA MET A 94 -20.63 -2.33 -38.11
C MET A 94 -19.33 -3.15 -38.20
N ILE A 95 -18.17 -2.53 -38.05
CA ILE A 95 -16.88 -3.22 -38.10
C ILE A 95 -16.51 -3.60 -36.66
N GLY A 96 -16.39 -4.87 -36.41
CA GLY A 96 -15.95 -5.42 -35.14
C GLY A 96 -14.86 -6.47 -35.36
N GLU A 97 -14.23 -6.92 -34.29
CA GLU A 97 -13.16 -7.92 -34.31
C GLU A 97 -13.56 -9.14 -33.47
N GLU A 98 -13.02 -10.31 -33.78
CA GLU A 98 -13.24 -11.51 -32.96
C GLU A 98 -12.62 -11.34 -31.56
N GLU A 99 -13.36 -11.73 -30.50
CA GLU A 99 -12.93 -11.58 -29.11
C GLU A 99 -11.54 -12.18 -28.83
N LYS A 100 -11.20 -13.28 -29.50
CA LYS A 100 -9.89 -13.94 -29.36
C LYS A 100 -8.70 -13.05 -29.76
N HIS A 101 -8.93 -11.99 -30.56
CA HIS A 101 -7.87 -11.10 -31.03
C HIS A 101 -7.59 -9.94 -30.08
N TYR A 102 -8.51 -9.59 -29.20
CA TYR A 102 -8.33 -8.47 -28.27
C TYR A 102 -8.45 -8.86 -26.79
N ASP A 103 -9.10 -9.98 -26.43
CA ASP A 103 -9.19 -10.46 -25.05
C ASP A 103 -7.89 -11.18 -24.62
N LEU A 104 -6.76 -10.50 -24.78
CA LEU A 104 -5.43 -11.02 -24.51
C LEU A 104 -4.87 -10.65 -23.14
N ALA A 105 -5.56 -9.77 -22.42
CA ALA A 105 -5.08 -9.14 -21.18
C ALA A 105 -6.15 -9.15 -20.11
N GLN A 106 -5.90 -9.89 -19.02
CA GLN A 106 -6.86 -9.94 -17.91
C GLN A 106 -6.14 -9.81 -16.57
N ALA A 107 -6.68 -8.95 -15.69
CA ALA A 107 -6.33 -8.91 -14.28
C ALA A 107 -7.52 -9.40 -13.45
N VAL A 108 -7.26 -10.29 -12.48
CA VAL A 108 -8.29 -10.86 -11.61
C VAL A 108 -7.91 -10.57 -10.17
N MET A 109 -8.75 -9.82 -9.47
CA MET A 109 -8.60 -9.52 -8.05
C MET A 109 -9.49 -10.47 -7.26
N VAL A 110 -8.91 -11.30 -6.42
CA VAL A 110 -9.60 -12.27 -5.56
C VAL A 110 -9.42 -11.80 -4.12
N TYR A 111 -10.50 -11.38 -3.50
CA TYR A 111 -10.52 -10.88 -2.13
C TYR A 111 -10.99 -11.98 -1.19
N ILE A 112 -10.20 -12.27 -0.16
CA ILE A 112 -10.44 -13.36 0.80
C ILE A 112 -10.62 -12.73 2.18
N SER A 113 -11.88 -12.66 2.64
CA SER A 113 -12.25 -12.12 3.96
C SER A 113 -11.69 -13.00 5.08
N SER A 114 -11.42 -12.38 6.24
CA SER A 114 -11.06 -13.09 7.48
C SER A 114 -12.29 -13.68 8.18
N LYS A 115 -13.49 -13.21 7.86
CA LYS A 115 -14.74 -13.68 8.44
C LYS A 115 -15.16 -14.98 7.77
N LYS A 116 -15.48 -16.00 8.58
CA LYS A 116 -16.07 -17.24 8.10
C LYS A 116 -17.52 -16.97 7.63
N ARG A 117 -17.66 -16.28 6.52
CA ARG A 117 -18.93 -16.20 5.78
C ARG A 117 -18.93 -17.29 4.73
N ASP A 118 -20.06 -17.93 4.50
CA ASP A 118 -20.25 -18.70 3.28
C ASP A 118 -20.48 -17.73 2.13
N PRO A 119 -19.47 -17.44 1.29
CA PRO A 119 -19.61 -16.45 0.23
C PRO A 119 -20.50 -16.92 -0.92
N GLY A 120 -21.15 -18.10 -0.81
CA GLY A 120 -21.90 -18.69 -1.91
C GLY A 120 -21.04 -19.12 -3.11
N ASN A 121 -19.74 -18.89 -3.06
CA ASN A 121 -18.79 -19.21 -4.11
C ASN A 121 -17.81 -20.29 -3.65
N ARG A 122 -17.83 -21.44 -4.35
CA ARG A 122 -17.01 -22.62 -3.99
C ARG A 122 -15.50 -22.30 -3.98
N LEU A 123 -15.02 -21.47 -4.91
CA LEU A 123 -13.61 -21.09 -4.98
C LEU A 123 -13.20 -20.21 -3.77
N LEU A 124 -14.02 -19.22 -3.43
CA LEU A 124 -13.72 -18.35 -2.28
C LEU A 124 -13.74 -19.12 -0.96
N ARG A 125 -14.63 -20.11 -0.81
CA ARG A 125 -14.61 -21.01 0.34
C ARG A 125 -13.35 -21.85 0.40
N LEU A 126 -12.93 -22.43 -0.73
CA LEU A 126 -11.67 -23.18 -0.84
C LEU A 126 -10.48 -22.33 -0.42
N LEU A 127 -10.39 -21.11 -0.96
CA LEU A 127 -9.29 -20.20 -0.64
C LEU A 127 -9.32 -19.74 0.83
N TYR A 128 -10.51 -19.56 1.40
CA TYR A 128 -10.66 -19.30 2.83
C TYR A 128 -10.10 -20.46 3.66
N GLU A 129 -10.49 -21.69 3.36
CA GLU A 129 -10.00 -22.87 4.09
C GLU A 129 -8.48 -23.01 3.98
N LEU A 130 -7.93 -22.77 2.81
CA LEU A 130 -6.48 -22.86 2.61
C LEU A 130 -5.68 -21.78 3.36
N PHE A 131 -6.14 -20.52 3.33
CA PHE A 131 -5.34 -19.36 3.72
C PHE A 131 -5.80 -18.69 5.02
N LYS A 132 -7.05 -18.88 5.46
CA LYS A 132 -7.64 -18.15 6.58
C LYS A 132 -8.16 -19.03 7.70
N SER A 133 -8.52 -20.29 7.44
CA SER A 133 -9.01 -21.16 8.50
C SER A 133 -7.91 -21.49 9.49
N ASP A 134 -8.29 -21.63 10.78
CA ASP A 134 -7.38 -21.98 11.86
C ASP A 134 -7.08 -23.51 11.92
N ASP A 135 -7.62 -24.26 10.97
CA ASP A 135 -7.40 -25.70 10.89
C ASP A 135 -5.94 -26.02 10.61
N ASN A 136 -5.45 -27.07 11.24
CA ASN A 136 -4.12 -27.59 10.96
C ASN A 136 -4.08 -28.25 9.56
N ALA A 137 -2.87 -28.55 9.07
CA ALA A 137 -2.67 -29.14 7.74
C ALA A 137 -3.51 -30.39 7.53
N ALA A 138 -3.59 -31.30 8.50
CA ALA A 138 -4.38 -32.52 8.39
C ALA A 138 -5.90 -32.24 8.27
N GLY A 139 -6.41 -31.24 8.99
CA GLY A 139 -7.81 -30.79 8.87
C GLY A 139 -8.09 -30.20 7.50
N LYS A 140 -7.21 -29.33 7.00
CA LYS A 140 -7.32 -28.74 5.67
C LYS A 140 -7.27 -29.80 4.57
N MET A 141 -6.36 -30.76 4.66
CA MET A 141 -6.27 -31.88 3.69
C MET A 141 -7.57 -32.70 3.65
N LYS A 142 -8.13 -33.03 4.82
CA LYS A 142 -9.41 -33.75 4.89
C LYS A 142 -10.54 -32.95 4.25
N THR A 143 -10.59 -31.65 4.45
CA THR A 143 -11.56 -30.76 3.79
C THR A 143 -11.34 -30.71 2.28
N LEU A 144 -10.09 -30.61 1.81
CA LEU A 144 -9.76 -30.66 0.38
C LEU A 144 -10.24 -31.96 -0.28
N GLU A 145 -10.02 -33.09 0.35
CA GLU A 145 -10.44 -34.39 -0.17
C GLU A 145 -11.97 -34.55 -0.16
N ASN A 146 -12.62 -34.28 0.97
CA ASN A 146 -14.03 -34.56 1.15
C ASN A 146 -14.94 -33.57 0.41
N ASP A 147 -14.66 -32.25 0.51
CA ASP A 147 -15.55 -31.22 0.03
C ASP A 147 -15.19 -30.77 -1.40
N TYR A 148 -13.91 -30.89 -1.76
CA TYR A 148 -13.41 -30.42 -3.05
C TYR A 148 -12.93 -31.53 -3.98
N GLN A 149 -12.82 -32.79 -3.47
CA GLN A 149 -12.33 -33.95 -4.23
C GLN A 149 -10.90 -33.76 -4.76
N ILE A 150 -10.12 -32.96 -4.05
CA ILE A 150 -8.72 -32.72 -4.33
C ILE A 150 -7.90 -33.71 -3.50
N LYS A 151 -7.35 -34.74 -4.15
CA LYS A 151 -6.44 -35.69 -3.54
C LYS A 151 -5.02 -35.21 -3.71
N LEU A 152 -4.31 -35.06 -2.60
CA LEU A 152 -2.91 -34.70 -2.58
C LEU A 152 -2.06 -35.95 -2.40
N ASN A 153 -0.92 -36.02 -3.08
CA ASN A 153 0.06 -37.06 -2.85
C ASN A 153 1.01 -36.67 -1.70
N GLU A 154 1.84 -37.60 -1.21
CA GLU A 154 2.75 -37.34 -0.07
C GLU A 154 3.66 -36.12 -0.26
N SER A 155 4.09 -35.83 -1.48
CA SER A 155 4.90 -34.63 -1.77
C SER A 155 4.10 -33.33 -1.73
N GLU A 156 2.81 -33.39 -2.00
CA GLU A 156 1.89 -32.25 -1.98
C GLU A 156 1.33 -31.99 -0.58
N GLU A 157 1.30 -32.98 0.30
CA GLU A 157 0.94 -32.82 1.71
C GLU A 157 1.86 -31.82 2.41
N GLY A 158 3.16 -31.87 2.14
CA GLY A 158 4.13 -30.89 2.62
C GLY A 158 3.86 -29.47 2.11
N MET A 159 3.20 -29.31 0.95
CA MET A 159 2.83 -28.00 0.42
C MET A 159 1.70 -27.36 1.23
N VAL A 160 0.76 -28.13 1.77
CA VAL A 160 -0.30 -27.60 2.64
C VAL A 160 0.28 -27.02 3.92
N ASP A 161 1.28 -27.69 4.51
CA ASP A 161 2.02 -27.15 5.65
C ASP A 161 2.76 -25.84 5.30
N ILE A 162 3.40 -25.80 4.13
CA ILE A 162 4.07 -24.59 3.65
C ILE A 162 3.06 -23.47 3.42
N MET A 163 1.87 -23.76 2.86
CA MET A 163 0.80 -22.80 2.65
C MET A 163 0.25 -22.27 3.99
N CYS A 164 0.06 -23.12 4.99
CA CYS A 164 -0.32 -22.71 6.34
C CYS A 164 0.72 -21.76 6.94
N ASN A 165 2.00 -22.13 6.84
CA ASN A 165 3.11 -21.32 7.33
C ASN A 165 3.30 -20.04 6.51
N LEU A 166 3.04 -20.08 5.20
CA LEU A 166 3.11 -18.91 4.32
C LEU A 166 2.04 -17.86 4.69
N SER A 167 0.82 -18.26 4.99
CA SER A 167 -0.24 -17.35 5.43
C SER A 167 0.14 -16.65 6.74
N VAL A 168 0.69 -17.39 7.70
CA VAL A 168 1.23 -16.87 8.98
C VAL A 168 2.44 -15.95 8.71
N GLY A 169 3.35 -16.37 7.85
CA GLY A 169 4.54 -15.59 7.46
C GLY A 169 4.18 -14.29 6.75
N ILE A 170 3.19 -14.31 5.85
CA ILE A 170 2.69 -13.12 5.16
C ILE A 170 2.02 -12.17 6.17
N ALA A 171 1.22 -12.69 7.10
CA ALA A 171 0.62 -11.89 8.16
C ALA A 171 1.69 -11.22 9.04
N LYS A 172 2.69 -11.98 9.49
CA LYS A 172 3.80 -11.46 10.28
C LYS A 172 4.63 -10.41 9.54
N ALA A 173 4.99 -10.68 8.29
CA ALA A 173 5.72 -9.71 7.45
C ALA A 173 4.92 -8.43 7.21
N GLY A 174 3.59 -8.52 7.11
CA GLY A 174 2.68 -7.37 7.01
C GLY A 174 2.69 -6.51 8.28
N VAL A 175 2.62 -7.16 9.45
CA VAL A 175 2.70 -6.48 10.76
C VAL A 175 4.07 -5.81 10.94
N ASP A 176 5.16 -6.52 10.67
CA ASP A 176 6.52 -5.98 10.78
C ASP A 176 6.73 -4.78 9.84
N LYS A 177 6.25 -4.86 8.61
CA LYS A 177 6.30 -3.76 7.65
C LYS A 177 5.43 -2.59 8.07
N GLY A 178 4.22 -2.84 8.57
CA GLY A 178 3.32 -1.81 9.12
C GLY A 178 3.95 -1.09 10.31
N TYR A 179 4.57 -1.81 11.23
CA TYR A 179 5.29 -1.26 12.36
C TYR A 179 6.48 -0.37 11.93
N LEU A 180 7.27 -0.83 10.95
CA LEU A 180 8.40 -0.07 10.41
C LEU A 180 7.95 1.22 9.72
N LEU A 181 6.90 1.15 8.89
CA LEU A 181 6.33 2.32 8.21
C LEU A 181 5.74 3.31 9.21
N GLY A 182 4.91 2.85 10.16
CA GLY A 182 4.32 3.71 11.19
C GLY A 182 5.39 4.40 12.06
N ARG A 183 6.49 3.69 12.39
CA ARG A 183 7.63 4.26 13.10
C ARG A 183 8.38 5.30 12.26
N GLN A 184 8.51 5.08 10.96
CA GLN A 184 9.15 6.02 10.04
C GLN A 184 8.30 7.29 9.87
N ASP A 185 7.00 7.13 9.65
CA ASP A 185 6.05 8.24 9.49
C ASP A 185 5.97 9.08 10.76
N GLY A 186 5.82 8.44 11.93
CA GLY A 186 5.83 9.12 13.22
C GLY A 186 7.13 9.89 13.49
N ARG A 187 8.28 9.36 13.03
CA ARG A 187 9.58 10.05 13.15
C ARG A 187 9.69 11.27 12.23
N ILE A 188 9.10 11.20 11.03
CA ILE A 188 9.06 12.31 10.07
C ILE A 188 8.14 13.41 10.60
N GLU A 189 6.94 13.03 11.06
CA GLU A 189 5.94 13.96 11.58
C GLU A 189 6.43 14.64 12.85
N GLY A 190 6.92 13.90 13.84
CA GLY A 190 7.49 14.45 15.06
C GLY A 190 8.69 15.38 14.82
N ARG A 191 9.55 15.07 13.81
CA ARG A 191 10.64 15.98 13.43
C ARG A 191 10.13 17.27 12.79
N LYS A 192 9.05 17.18 11.98
CA LYS A 192 8.42 18.34 11.36
C LYS A 192 7.76 19.23 12.40
N GLU A 193 7.01 18.66 13.32
CA GLU A 193 6.35 19.38 14.40
C GLU A 193 7.38 20.04 15.33
N GLY A 194 8.37 19.30 15.81
CA GLY A 194 9.43 19.82 16.67
C GLY A 194 10.23 20.94 16.00
N ARG A 195 10.47 20.85 14.66
CA ARG A 195 11.11 21.94 13.92
C ARG A 195 10.22 23.19 13.86
N GLN A 196 8.94 23.03 13.63
CA GLN A 196 7.98 24.17 13.59
C GLN A 196 7.86 24.84 14.96
N GLU A 197 7.78 24.04 16.02
CA GLU A 197 7.72 24.53 17.40
C GLU A 197 9.02 25.25 17.78
N GLY A 198 10.17 24.66 17.50
CA GLY A 198 11.47 25.27 17.75
C GLY A 198 11.67 26.59 17.01
N VAL A 199 11.24 26.70 15.74
CA VAL A 199 11.27 27.96 14.99
C VAL A 199 10.36 28.99 15.61
N ARG A 200 9.14 28.62 15.99
CA ARG A 200 8.17 29.54 16.62
C ARG A 200 8.70 30.06 17.96
N ASP A 201 9.22 29.19 18.79
CA ASP A 201 9.78 29.56 20.10
C ASP A 201 11.07 30.37 19.94
N GLY A 202 11.95 30.03 19.02
CA GLY A 202 13.13 30.81 18.73
C GLY A 202 12.82 32.25 18.27
N VAL A 203 11.80 32.40 17.39
CA VAL A 203 11.34 33.74 16.97
C VAL A 203 10.73 34.52 18.14
N ARG A 204 9.97 33.86 19.00
CA ARG A 204 9.37 34.51 20.17
C ARG A 204 10.43 34.99 21.18
N LEU A 205 11.37 34.10 21.49
CA LEU A 205 12.47 34.42 22.42
C LEU A 205 13.39 35.51 21.86
N GLY A 206 13.79 35.38 20.57
CA GLY A 206 14.64 36.39 19.94
C GLY A 206 13.98 37.77 19.83
N LYS A 207 12.65 37.84 19.63
CA LYS A 207 11.92 39.12 19.70
C LYS A 207 11.91 39.72 21.10
N ALA A 208 11.68 38.89 22.12
CA ALA A 208 11.67 39.37 23.51
C ALA A 208 13.05 39.85 23.94
N GLU A 209 14.12 39.16 23.58
CA GLU A 209 15.50 39.51 23.87
C GLU A 209 15.94 40.81 23.14
N ASN A 210 15.62 40.94 21.88
CA ASN A 210 15.90 42.17 21.12
C ASN A 210 15.12 43.37 21.68
N GLN A 211 13.87 43.16 22.08
CA GLN A 211 13.05 44.21 22.67
C GLN A 211 13.62 44.64 24.05
N ARG A 212 14.10 43.69 24.86
CA ARG A 212 14.80 43.98 26.10
C ARG A 212 16.09 44.79 25.85
N GLU A 213 16.93 44.35 24.88
CA GLU A 213 18.17 45.05 24.53
C GLU A 213 17.91 46.48 24.09
N ILE A 214 16.90 46.72 23.25
CA ILE A 214 16.50 48.07 22.82
C ILE A 214 16.09 48.91 24.05
N THR A 215 15.30 48.35 24.96
CA THR A 215 14.86 49.05 26.18
C THR A 215 16.03 49.42 27.06
N VAL A 216 16.97 48.48 27.29
CA VAL A 216 18.20 48.74 28.06
C VAL A 216 19.02 49.89 27.45
N ARG A 217 19.25 49.86 26.13
CA ARG A 217 19.98 50.93 25.44
C ARG A 217 19.31 52.30 25.51
N MET A 218 17.95 52.34 25.53
CA MET A 218 17.22 53.58 25.70
C MET A 218 17.34 54.12 27.13
N LEU A 219 17.31 53.26 28.16
CA LEU A 219 17.55 53.61 29.54
C LEU A 219 18.97 54.11 29.77
N GLU A 220 19.98 53.47 29.23
CA GLU A 220 21.39 53.92 29.29
C GLU A 220 21.57 55.31 28.70
N ASN A 221 20.83 55.65 27.64
CA ASN A 221 20.83 56.96 27.03
C ASN A 221 19.89 57.99 27.70
N HIS A 222 19.40 57.69 28.92
CA HIS A 222 18.55 58.56 29.71
C HIS A 222 17.30 59.05 28.96
N MET A 223 16.68 58.21 28.12
CA MET A 223 15.47 58.57 27.40
C MET A 223 14.27 58.60 28.35
N PRO A 224 13.36 59.57 28.23
CA PRO A 224 12.17 59.65 29.08
C PRO A 224 11.31 58.38 28.94
N LEU A 225 10.81 57.89 30.07
CA LEU A 225 10.01 56.66 30.18
C LEU A 225 8.83 56.62 29.18
N GLU A 226 8.10 57.74 29.02
CA GLU A 226 7.00 57.89 28.09
C GLU A 226 7.40 57.62 26.62
N ILE A 227 8.65 57.99 26.26
CA ILE A 227 9.18 57.76 24.92
C ILE A 227 9.52 56.26 24.74
N ILE A 228 10.12 55.63 25.74
CA ILE A 228 10.46 54.21 25.75
C ILE A 228 9.19 53.38 25.58
N VAL A 229 8.14 53.65 26.40
CA VAL A 229 6.83 52.99 26.26
C VAL A 229 6.28 53.11 24.83
N ARG A 230 6.31 54.31 24.24
CA ARG A 230 5.76 54.57 22.92
C ARG A 230 6.52 53.84 21.80
N ILE A 231 7.85 53.69 21.95
CA ILE A 231 8.67 53.04 20.92
C ILE A 231 8.68 51.53 21.06
N THR A 232 8.75 51.01 22.29
CA THR A 232 8.85 49.55 22.55
C THR A 232 7.51 48.87 22.65
N GLY A 233 6.44 49.63 23.00
CA GLY A 233 5.11 49.09 23.28
C GLY A 233 5.03 48.29 24.55
N GLN A 234 6.07 48.33 25.39
CA GLN A 234 6.09 47.70 26.71
C GLN A 234 5.34 48.55 27.76
N SER A 235 4.86 47.87 28.83
CA SER A 235 4.26 48.62 29.94
C SER A 235 5.33 49.35 30.74
N GLU A 236 4.93 50.44 31.46
CA GLU A 236 5.86 51.14 32.34
C GLU A 236 6.43 50.24 33.41
N ASP A 237 5.63 49.31 33.93
CA ASP A 237 6.06 48.35 34.96
C ASP A 237 7.11 47.39 34.45
N ASP A 238 6.98 46.93 33.20
CA ASP A 238 7.98 46.07 32.56
C ASP A 238 9.30 46.83 32.34
N ILE A 239 9.24 48.09 31.91
CA ILE A 239 10.43 48.91 31.70
C ILE A 239 11.13 49.19 33.05
N LYS A 240 10.39 49.53 34.09
CA LYS A 240 10.92 49.73 35.45
C LYS A 240 11.59 48.47 36.00
N ARG A 241 10.97 47.31 35.79
CA ARG A 241 11.56 46.04 36.18
C ARG A 241 12.89 45.76 35.44
N ILE A 242 12.95 46.05 34.15
CA ILE A 242 14.19 45.94 33.37
C ILE A 242 15.26 46.91 33.89
N ALA A 243 14.88 48.16 34.23
CA ALA A 243 15.79 49.14 34.81
C ALA A 243 16.37 48.69 36.14
N GLU A 244 15.51 48.12 37.03
CA GLU A 244 15.95 47.56 38.32
C GLU A 244 16.90 46.37 38.13
N GLU A 245 16.57 45.41 37.21
CA GLU A 245 17.39 44.24 36.92
C GLU A 245 18.79 44.65 36.40
N GLU A 246 18.88 45.69 35.58
CA GLU A 246 20.12 46.18 34.98
C GLU A 246 20.79 47.28 35.79
N SER A 247 20.24 47.67 36.97
CA SER A 247 20.71 48.75 37.82
C SER A 247 20.84 50.11 37.13
N LEU A 248 19.89 50.42 36.26
CA LEU A 248 19.84 51.64 35.45
C LEU A 248 18.83 52.64 36.05
N PRO A 249 19.09 53.94 35.91
CA PRO A 249 18.10 54.95 36.29
C PRO A 249 16.87 54.89 35.37
N CYS A 250 15.69 55.04 35.96
CA CYS A 250 14.44 55.03 35.23
C CYS A 250 13.72 56.37 35.34
#